data_8c7b25736e0a084b7f91ac464fd71ec5
#
_entry.id   8c7b25736e0a084b7f91ac464fd71ec5
#
_cell.length_a   1.000
_cell.length_b   1.000
_cell.length_c   1.000
_cell.angle_alpha   90.00
_cell.angle_beta   90.00
_cell.angle_gamma   90.00
#
_symmetry.space_group_name_H-M   'P 1'
#
loop_
_entity.id
_entity.type
_entity.pdbx_description
1 polymer ?
#
loop_
_entity_poly.entity_id
_entity_poly.type
_entity_poly.pdbx_seq_one_letter_code
_entity_poly.pdbx_strand_id
1 'polypeptide(L)'
;MQIKTVRTKEELAPVLLSPEEKGPDFAYWVFSGVTQGNKWENMTVLSPGTYGQEFVKTFGHYHNDSHEETYRVVNGKGILLLQKKHFENGSWTPDKVDQFVIVSVLPGDEAIITQEWGHSLSNIGNEPLITLDNWTHGHTPADYEQIEELHGMAFYLVKNNGTADIEPNPNYTDHPTPEFMTASEFAKMAKLSI
;
A
#
# COMPACT_ATOMS: atom_id res chain seq x y z
N MET A 1 23.29 -3.99 -1.39
CA MET A 1 21.90 -4.33 -1.75
C MET A 1 21.74 -5.85 -1.65
N GLN A 2 20.72 -6.30 -0.96
CA GLN A 2 20.38 -7.71 -0.79
C GLN A 2 18.85 -7.91 -0.82
N ILE A 3 18.39 -9.10 -1.21
CA ILE A 3 16.95 -9.43 -1.14
C ILE A 3 16.56 -9.55 0.33
N LYS A 4 15.57 -8.74 0.75
CA LYS A 4 15.00 -8.75 2.10
C LYS A 4 13.73 -9.59 2.17
N THR A 5 12.88 -9.48 1.14
CA THR A 5 11.60 -10.19 1.07
C THR A 5 11.28 -10.51 -0.38
N VAL A 6 10.72 -11.68 -0.61
CA VAL A 6 10.02 -12.04 -1.83
C VAL A 6 8.59 -12.38 -1.41
N ARG A 7 7.60 -11.78 -2.07
CA ARG A 7 6.20 -12.08 -1.77
C ARG A 7 5.57 -12.77 -2.95
N THR A 8 5.20 -14.03 -2.76
CA THR A 8 4.48 -14.82 -3.76
C THR A 8 2.99 -14.52 -3.74
N LYS A 9 2.26 -15.03 -4.72
CA LYS A 9 0.79 -14.98 -4.76
C LYS A 9 0.18 -15.68 -3.54
N GLU A 10 0.69 -16.85 -3.18
CA GLU A 10 0.21 -17.62 -2.03
C GLU A 10 0.36 -16.85 -0.72
N GLU A 11 1.49 -16.18 -0.54
CA GLU A 11 1.71 -15.34 0.65
C GLU A 11 0.88 -14.06 0.64
N LEU A 12 0.39 -13.62 -0.52
CA LEU A 12 -0.50 -12.47 -0.65
C LEU A 12 -1.99 -12.86 -0.54
N ALA A 13 -2.29 -14.16 -0.72
CA ALA A 13 -3.67 -14.68 -0.75
C ALA A 13 -4.58 -14.21 0.41
N PRO A 14 -4.11 -14.08 1.67
CA PRO A 14 -4.96 -13.61 2.76
C PRO A 14 -5.58 -12.23 2.56
N VAL A 15 -4.99 -11.40 1.71
CA VAL A 15 -5.41 -10.00 1.50
C VAL A 15 -5.90 -9.72 0.08
N LEU A 16 -6.13 -10.75 -0.73
CA LEU A 16 -6.66 -10.63 -2.08
C LEU A 16 -8.19 -10.68 -2.08
N LEU A 17 -8.80 -9.93 -2.99
CA LEU A 17 -10.24 -9.97 -3.27
C LEU A 17 -10.69 -11.37 -3.71
N SER A 18 -9.90 -12.02 -4.57
CA SER A 18 -10.18 -13.36 -5.14
C SER A 18 -8.88 -14.17 -5.17
N PRO A 19 -8.50 -14.82 -4.04
CA PRO A 19 -7.23 -15.53 -3.91
C PRO A 19 -7.08 -16.73 -4.84
N GLU A 20 -8.18 -17.31 -5.34
CA GLU A 20 -8.22 -18.43 -6.28
C GLU A 20 -7.88 -18.01 -7.72
N GLU A 21 -8.03 -16.73 -8.06
CA GLU A 21 -7.82 -16.21 -9.41
C GLU A 21 -6.34 -16.29 -9.84
N LYS A 22 -6.13 -16.45 -11.14
CA LYS A 22 -4.79 -16.52 -11.72
C LYS A 22 -4.15 -15.12 -11.81
N GLY A 23 -2.84 -15.11 -11.76
CA GLY A 23 -2.03 -13.91 -11.88
C GLY A 23 -0.54 -14.24 -11.80
N PRO A 24 0.35 -13.27 -11.64
CA PRO A 24 1.78 -13.49 -11.46
C PRO A 24 2.09 -14.34 -10.24
N ASP A 25 3.02 -15.31 -10.36
CA ASP A 25 3.47 -16.16 -9.24
C ASP A 25 4.14 -15.33 -8.13
N PHE A 26 4.83 -14.26 -8.54
CA PHE A 26 5.49 -13.32 -7.62
C PHE A 26 4.82 -11.95 -7.70
N ALA A 27 4.34 -11.47 -6.56
CA ALA A 27 3.73 -10.15 -6.47
C ALA A 27 4.80 -9.05 -6.42
N TYR A 28 5.79 -9.20 -5.53
CA TYR A 28 6.85 -8.21 -5.40
C TYR A 28 8.10 -8.73 -4.67
N TRP A 29 9.18 -7.99 -4.85
CA TRP A 29 10.46 -8.15 -4.16
C TRP A 29 10.81 -6.88 -3.40
N VAL A 30 11.38 -7.04 -2.21
CA VAL A 30 11.98 -5.95 -1.43
C VAL A 30 13.47 -6.21 -1.31
N PHE A 31 14.26 -5.22 -1.67
CA PHE A 31 15.70 -5.20 -1.53
C PHE A 31 16.08 -4.18 -0.46
N SER A 32 17.03 -4.50 0.41
CA SER A 32 17.59 -3.58 1.41
C SER A 32 19.03 -3.17 1.11
N GLY A 33 19.49 -2.09 1.76
CA GLY A 33 20.82 -1.55 1.55
C GLY A 33 21.03 -1.03 0.14
N VAL A 34 20.04 -0.31 -0.40
CA VAL A 34 20.05 0.15 -1.79
C VAL A 34 21.06 1.26 -1.99
N THR A 35 21.15 2.20 -1.04
CA THR A 35 22.11 3.30 -1.10
C THR A 35 22.84 3.48 0.23
N GLN A 36 24.16 3.25 0.23
CA GLN A 36 24.96 3.47 1.44
C GLN A 36 25.05 4.98 1.74
N GLY A 37 24.63 5.35 2.97
CA GLY A 37 24.76 6.74 3.48
C GLY A 37 23.79 7.74 2.82
N ASN A 38 22.74 7.29 2.18
CA ASN A 38 21.74 8.13 1.54
C ASN A 38 20.35 7.92 2.17
N LYS A 39 19.40 8.77 1.80
CA LYS A 39 18.00 8.76 2.29
C LYS A 39 17.28 7.42 2.09
N TRP A 40 17.62 6.64 1.05
CA TRP A 40 16.87 5.48 0.62
C TRP A 40 17.48 4.17 1.12
N GLU A 41 16.72 3.40 1.91
CA GLU A 41 17.15 2.12 2.47
C GLU A 41 16.68 0.93 1.64
N ASN A 42 15.41 0.90 1.25
CA ASN A 42 14.85 -0.23 0.52
C ASN A 42 14.41 0.18 -0.90
N MET A 43 14.27 -0.86 -1.72
CA MET A 43 13.66 -0.79 -3.05
C MET A 43 12.63 -1.90 -3.16
N THR A 44 11.39 -1.53 -3.50
CA THR A 44 10.32 -2.47 -3.80
C THR A 44 10.08 -2.53 -5.30
N VAL A 45 10.04 -3.73 -5.86
CA VAL A 45 9.76 -4.01 -7.26
C VAL A 45 8.47 -4.80 -7.35
N LEU A 46 7.40 -4.19 -7.84
CA LEU A 46 6.07 -4.76 -7.97
C LEU A 46 5.83 -5.27 -9.39
N SER A 47 5.40 -6.52 -9.53
CA SER A 47 5.02 -7.10 -10.83
C SER A 47 3.85 -6.33 -11.46
N PRO A 48 3.81 -6.19 -12.79
CA PRO A 48 2.59 -5.80 -13.49
C PRO A 48 1.58 -6.95 -13.55
N GLY A 49 0.30 -6.61 -13.72
CA GLY A 49 -0.76 -7.59 -13.92
C GLY A 49 -1.85 -7.50 -12.88
N THR A 50 -2.69 -8.54 -12.85
CA THR A 50 -3.84 -8.63 -11.93
C THR A 50 -4.00 -10.07 -11.42
N TYR A 51 -4.66 -10.20 -10.28
CA TYR A 51 -5.24 -11.43 -9.76
C TYR A 51 -6.76 -11.34 -10.03
N GLY A 52 -7.24 -12.01 -11.08
CA GLY A 52 -8.57 -11.73 -11.60
C GLY A 52 -8.71 -10.25 -12.00
N GLN A 53 -9.54 -9.50 -11.32
CA GLN A 53 -9.73 -8.07 -11.55
C GLN A 53 -8.82 -7.19 -10.66
N GLU A 54 -8.34 -7.68 -9.52
CA GLU A 54 -7.54 -6.90 -8.60
C GLU A 54 -6.11 -6.70 -9.12
N PHE A 55 -5.62 -5.45 -9.13
CA PHE A 55 -4.23 -5.17 -9.50
C PHE A 55 -3.24 -5.79 -8.53
N VAL A 56 -2.08 -6.22 -9.04
CA VAL A 56 -0.98 -6.66 -8.19
C VAL A 56 -0.60 -5.54 -7.23
N LYS A 57 -0.50 -5.89 -5.94
CA LYS A 57 -0.31 -4.93 -4.85
C LYS A 57 0.70 -5.44 -3.81
N THR A 58 1.15 -4.53 -2.94
CA THR A 58 1.79 -4.93 -1.68
C THR A 58 0.75 -5.46 -0.71
N PHE A 59 1.19 -6.22 0.30
CA PHE A 59 0.29 -6.81 1.31
C PHE A 59 -0.57 -5.75 2.00
N GLY A 60 0.02 -4.59 2.24
CA GLY A 60 -0.58 -3.52 3.04
C GLY A 60 -0.27 -3.70 4.53
N HIS A 61 -0.07 -2.59 5.22
CA HIS A 61 0.22 -2.60 6.65
C HIS A 61 0.00 -1.22 7.29
N TYR A 62 0.05 -1.19 8.61
CA TYR A 62 0.16 0.00 9.43
C TYR A 62 1.53 0.04 10.09
N HIS A 63 2.03 1.22 10.42
CA HIS A 63 3.17 1.35 11.30
C HIS A 63 2.72 1.39 12.75
N ASN A 64 3.37 0.58 13.61
CA ASN A 64 3.12 0.58 15.06
C ASN A 64 4.05 1.53 15.82
N ASP A 65 4.97 2.19 15.13
CA ASP A 65 5.85 3.21 15.69
C ASP A 65 5.55 4.60 15.10
N SER A 66 6.17 5.64 15.68
CA SER A 66 5.93 7.04 15.31
C SER A 66 6.81 7.55 14.15
N HIS A 67 7.56 6.66 13.49
CA HIS A 67 8.40 7.06 12.37
C HIS A 67 7.57 7.25 11.10
N GLU A 68 7.98 8.22 10.30
CA GLU A 68 7.40 8.46 8.99
C GLU A 68 8.14 7.65 7.94
N GLU A 69 7.37 6.96 7.09
CA GLU A 69 7.92 6.35 5.89
C GLU A 69 7.74 7.29 4.69
N THR A 70 8.79 7.43 3.90
CA THR A 70 8.71 8.16 2.64
C THR A 70 8.90 7.19 1.49
N TYR A 71 7.92 7.09 0.61
CA TYR A 71 8.05 6.43 -0.70
C TYR A 71 8.50 7.42 -1.76
N ARG A 72 9.35 6.95 -2.69
CA ARG A 72 9.67 7.63 -3.94
C ARG A 72 9.49 6.67 -5.10
N VAL A 73 8.69 7.05 -6.09
CA VAL A 73 8.53 6.27 -7.31
C VAL A 73 9.71 6.49 -8.25
N VAL A 74 10.30 5.40 -8.74
CA VAL A 74 11.42 5.42 -9.69
C VAL A 74 10.98 5.04 -11.08
N ASN A 75 10.08 4.06 -11.20
CA ASN A 75 9.58 3.54 -12.48
C ASN A 75 8.14 3.07 -12.35
N GLY A 76 7.41 3.09 -13.45
CA GLY A 76 6.06 2.54 -13.58
C GLY A 76 4.97 3.53 -13.18
N LYS A 77 3.74 3.02 -13.07
CA LYS A 77 2.56 3.78 -12.66
C LYS A 77 1.86 3.02 -11.53
N GLY A 78 1.60 3.69 -10.44
CA GLY A 78 0.97 3.08 -9.28
C GLY A 78 -0.20 3.90 -8.73
N ILE A 79 -0.94 3.21 -7.87
CA ILE A 79 -1.90 3.83 -6.96
C ILE A 79 -1.51 3.39 -5.56
N LEU A 80 -1.33 4.37 -4.68
CA LEU A 80 -1.15 4.17 -3.27
C LEU A 80 -2.52 4.33 -2.60
N LEU A 81 -3.02 3.26 -1.99
CA LEU A 81 -4.20 3.28 -1.15
C LEU A 81 -3.79 3.60 0.28
N LEU A 82 -4.47 4.55 0.88
CA LEU A 82 -4.23 5.02 2.23
C LEU A 82 -5.54 5.03 3.01
N GLN A 83 -5.52 4.46 4.21
CA GLN A 83 -6.67 4.46 5.10
C GLN A 83 -6.28 4.94 6.49
N LYS A 84 -7.03 5.89 7.04
CA LYS A 84 -6.76 6.49 8.34
C LYS A 84 -7.42 5.69 9.45
N LYS A 85 -6.65 5.39 10.52
CA LYS A 85 -7.15 4.72 11.72
C LYS A 85 -8.36 5.44 12.31
N HIS A 86 -9.40 4.68 12.66
CA HIS A 86 -10.54 5.17 13.43
C HIS A 86 -10.37 4.85 14.92
N PHE A 87 -10.65 5.80 15.77
CA PHE A 87 -10.58 5.61 17.22
C PHE A 87 -11.93 5.88 17.87
N GLU A 88 -12.43 4.90 18.67
CA GLU A 88 -13.60 5.05 19.52
C GLU A 88 -13.18 4.97 20.99
N ASN A 89 -13.56 5.96 21.78
CA ASN A 89 -13.23 6.03 23.22
C ASN A 89 -11.72 5.85 23.53
N GLY A 90 -10.85 6.31 22.63
CA GLY A 90 -9.39 6.21 22.75
C GLY A 90 -8.80 4.86 22.34
N SER A 91 -9.61 3.91 21.86
CA SER A 91 -9.16 2.62 21.36
C SER A 91 -9.31 2.58 19.83
N TRP A 92 -8.31 2.02 19.15
CA TRP A 92 -8.39 1.78 17.71
C TRP A 92 -9.45 0.74 17.38
N THR A 93 -10.29 1.03 16.39
CA THR A 93 -11.36 0.17 15.87
C THR A 93 -10.99 -0.21 14.43
N PRO A 94 -10.32 -1.35 14.21
CA PRO A 94 -9.66 -1.67 12.93
C PRO A 94 -10.60 -1.84 11.73
N ASP A 95 -11.83 -2.27 11.95
CA ASP A 95 -12.86 -2.49 10.92
C ASP A 95 -13.58 -1.20 10.49
N LYS A 96 -13.12 -0.04 11.01
CA LYS A 96 -13.56 1.31 10.61
C LYS A 96 -12.38 2.16 10.20
N VAL A 97 -12.60 3.05 9.25
CA VAL A 97 -11.58 4.01 8.79
C VAL A 97 -12.18 5.42 8.72
N ASP A 98 -11.43 6.42 9.20
CA ASP A 98 -11.90 7.83 9.20
C ASP A 98 -11.87 8.44 7.80
N GLN A 99 -10.86 8.09 7.01
CA GLN A 99 -10.64 8.57 5.65
C GLN A 99 -10.04 7.46 4.79
N PHE A 100 -10.38 7.46 3.51
CA PHE A 100 -9.75 6.61 2.51
C PHE A 100 -9.28 7.47 1.34
N VAL A 101 -7.98 7.45 1.06
CA VAL A 101 -7.36 8.27 0.03
C VAL A 101 -6.70 7.39 -1.02
N ILE A 102 -6.93 7.74 -2.28
CA ILE A 102 -6.41 7.07 -3.46
C ILE A 102 -5.43 8.03 -4.13
N VAL A 103 -4.15 7.74 -4.02
CA VAL A 103 -3.09 8.61 -4.54
C VAL A 103 -2.49 8.02 -5.80
N SER A 104 -2.66 8.72 -6.92
CA SER A 104 -1.95 8.39 -8.15
C SER A 104 -0.48 8.77 -8.03
N VAL A 105 0.42 7.83 -8.34
CA VAL A 105 1.86 8.03 -8.24
C VAL A 105 2.59 7.68 -9.55
N LEU A 106 3.54 8.53 -9.92
CA LEU A 106 4.36 8.46 -11.12
C LEU A 106 5.85 8.66 -10.79
N PRO A 107 6.78 8.30 -11.70
CA PRO A 107 8.20 8.50 -11.47
C PRO A 107 8.54 9.93 -11.07
N GLY A 108 9.24 10.07 -9.94
CA GLY A 108 9.61 11.35 -9.32
C GLY A 108 8.72 11.77 -8.16
N ASP A 109 7.52 11.21 -8.03
CA ASP A 109 6.63 11.51 -6.90
C ASP A 109 7.18 10.94 -5.59
N GLU A 110 6.94 11.67 -4.49
CA GLU A 110 7.20 11.24 -3.12
C GLU A 110 5.90 11.32 -2.31
N ALA A 111 5.66 10.31 -1.49
CA ALA A 111 4.56 10.26 -0.52
C ALA A 111 5.12 10.01 0.88
N ILE A 112 4.67 10.80 1.86
CA ILE A 112 5.05 10.65 3.27
C ILE A 112 3.87 10.00 3.98
N ILE A 113 4.14 8.88 4.64
CA ILE A 113 3.14 8.07 5.35
C ILE A 113 3.45 8.13 6.83
N THR A 114 2.50 8.64 7.60
CA THR A 114 2.60 8.77 9.05
C THR A 114 1.89 7.60 9.74
N GLN A 115 2.10 7.45 11.04
CA GLN A 115 1.64 6.32 11.85
C GLN A 115 0.13 6.04 11.79
N GLU A 116 -0.68 7.08 11.59
CA GLU A 116 -2.13 6.93 11.52
C GLU A 116 -2.66 6.34 10.20
N TRP A 117 -1.78 6.20 9.19
CA TRP A 117 -2.17 5.71 7.88
C TRP A 117 -1.71 4.27 7.64
N GLY A 118 -2.68 3.38 7.44
CA GLY A 118 -2.44 2.11 6.77
C GLY A 118 -2.31 2.34 5.26
N HIS A 119 -1.45 1.57 4.61
CA HIS A 119 -1.18 1.78 3.20
C HIS A 119 -0.90 0.49 2.42
N SER A 120 -1.23 0.51 1.14
CA SER A 120 -0.90 -0.53 0.16
C SER A 120 -0.65 0.11 -1.21
N LEU A 121 0.39 -0.34 -1.90
CA LEU A 121 0.76 0.14 -3.23
C LEU A 121 0.36 -0.87 -4.28
N SER A 122 -0.33 -0.42 -5.34
CA SER A 122 -0.75 -1.26 -6.47
C SER A 122 -0.09 -0.81 -7.76
N ASN A 123 0.30 -1.76 -8.61
CA ASN A 123 0.83 -1.49 -9.94
C ASN A 123 -0.31 -1.48 -10.97
N ILE A 124 -0.63 -0.33 -11.53
CA ILE A 124 -1.66 -0.16 -12.56
C ILE A 124 -1.09 -0.09 -13.99
N GLY A 125 0.23 -0.22 -14.11
CA GLY A 125 0.95 -0.18 -15.39
C GLY A 125 1.17 -1.56 -15.99
N ASN A 126 1.85 -1.57 -17.14
CA ASN A 126 2.25 -2.80 -17.84
C ASN A 126 3.74 -3.14 -17.64
N GLU A 127 4.44 -2.33 -16.83
CA GLU A 127 5.85 -2.48 -16.48
C GLU A 127 5.98 -2.63 -14.96
N PRO A 128 7.11 -3.14 -14.45
CA PRO A 128 7.35 -3.16 -13.01
C PRO A 128 7.23 -1.76 -12.40
N LEU A 129 6.46 -1.66 -11.32
CA LEU A 129 6.44 -0.46 -10.48
C LEU A 129 7.59 -0.57 -9.49
N ILE A 130 8.49 0.40 -9.50
CA ILE A 130 9.67 0.43 -8.65
C ILE A 130 9.60 1.65 -7.75
N THR A 131 9.68 1.40 -6.45
CA THR A 131 9.75 2.45 -5.43
C THR A 131 10.98 2.31 -4.55
N LEU A 132 11.41 3.42 -3.99
CA LEU A 132 12.38 3.49 -2.90
C LEU A 132 11.65 3.93 -1.64
N ASP A 133 12.11 3.46 -0.49
CA ASP A 133 11.66 3.94 0.80
C ASP A 133 12.84 4.16 1.77
N ASN A 134 12.60 4.92 2.83
CA ASN A 134 13.59 5.24 3.85
C ASN A 134 13.42 4.41 5.14
N TRP A 135 12.62 3.35 5.12
CA TRP A 135 12.28 2.58 6.31
C TRP A 135 13.41 1.67 6.77
N THR A 136 13.99 1.97 7.94
CA THR A 136 15.12 1.23 8.52
C THR A 136 14.74 0.31 9.67
N HIS A 137 13.54 0.47 10.26
CA HIS A 137 13.12 -0.21 11.50
C HIS A 137 12.65 -1.65 11.27
N GLY A 138 12.42 -2.06 10.01
CA GLY A 138 11.81 -3.34 9.68
C GLY A 138 10.31 -3.35 9.98
N HIS A 139 9.65 -4.45 9.63
CA HIS A 139 8.24 -4.70 9.92
C HIS A 139 8.12 -5.91 10.83
N THR A 140 7.18 -5.85 11.77
CA THR A 140 6.81 -6.96 12.65
C THR A 140 5.49 -7.58 12.18
N PRO A 141 5.14 -8.80 12.61
CA PRO A 141 3.82 -9.36 12.30
C PRO A 141 2.65 -8.45 12.70
N ALA A 142 2.79 -7.71 13.80
CA ALA A 142 1.75 -6.79 14.28
C ALA A 142 1.45 -5.63 13.34
N ASP A 143 2.37 -5.26 12.44
CA ASP A 143 2.12 -4.22 11.43
C ASP A 143 1.14 -4.70 10.36
N TYR A 144 1.08 -6.01 10.10
CA TYR A 144 0.24 -6.64 9.08
C TYR A 144 -1.08 -7.20 9.60
N GLU A 145 -1.15 -7.53 10.91
CA GLU A 145 -2.22 -8.29 11.56
C GLU A 145 -3.62 -7.76 11.21
N GLN A 146 -3.83 -6.47 11.31
CA GLN A 146 -5.16 -5.87 11.08
C GLN A 146 -5.60 -5.93 9.62
N ILE A 147 -4.64 -5.76 8.70
CA ILE A 147 -4.91 -5.88 7.25
C ILE A 147 -5.18 -7.34 6.88
N GLU A 148 -4.47 -8.29 7.50
CA GLU A 148 -4.67 -9.72 7.28
C GLU A 148 -6.03 -10.20 7.81
N GLU A 149 -6.40 -9.82 9.05
CA GLU A 149 -7.67 -10.19 9.68
C GLU A 149 -8.89 -9.67 8.92
N LEU A 150 -8.76 -8.49 8.31
CA LEU A 150 -9.81 -7.87 7.51
C LEU A 150 -9.72 -8.19 6.01
N HIS A 151 -8.83 -9.13 5.63
CA HIS A 151 -8.63 -9.57 4.24
C HIS A 151 -8.28 -8.45 3.26
N GLY A 152 -7.50 -7.45 3.69
CA GLY A 152 -7.03 -6.35 2.86
C GLY A 152 -7.40 -4.97 3.40
N MET A 153 -7.24 -3.96 2.54
CA MET A 153 -7.66 -2.59 2.82
C MET A 153 -9.19 -2.44 2.76
N ALA A 154 -9.75 -1.33 3.24
CA ALA A 154 -11.19 -1.06 3.20
C ALA A 154 -11.79 -1.03 1.77
N PHE A 155 -10.95 -0.86 0.77
CA PHE A 155 -11.30 -1.04 -0.64
C PHE A 155 -10.19 -1.79 -1.36
N TYR A 156 -10.60 -2.62 -2.32
CA TYR A 156 -9.72 -3.25 -3.31
C TYR A 156 -9.59 -2.36 -4.54
N LEU A 157 -8.40 -2.32 -5.13
CA LEU A 157 -8.19 -1.63 -6.41
C LEU A 157 -8.33 -2.63 -7.54
N VAL A 158 -9.34 -2.45 -8.36
CA VAL A 158 -9.70 -3.39 -9.44
C VAL A 158 -9.57 -2.76 -10.83
N LYS A 159 -9.41 -3.61 -11.83
CA LYS A 159 -9.44 -3.22 -13.24
C LYS A 159 -10.84 -3.42 -13.80
N ASN A 160 -11.53 -2.32 -14.07
CA ASN A 160 -12.86 -2.31 -14.65
C ASN A 160 -12.83 -1.62 -16.02
N ASN A 161 -13.22 -2.36 -17.09
CA ASN A 161 -13.20 -1.83 -18.47
C ASN A 161 -11.88 -1.17 -18.90
N GLY A 162 -10.75 -1.70 -18.42
CA GLY A 162 -9.41 -1.19 -18.76
C GLY A 162 -8.92 -0.01 -17.89
N THR A 163 -9.72 0.48 -16.97
CA THR A 163 -9.39 1.56 -16.02
C THR A 163 -9.30 1.04 -14.59
N ALA A 164 -8.59 1.76 -13.74
CA ALA A 164 -8.59 1.49 -12.31
C ALA A 164 -9.91 1.97 -11.69
N ASP A 165 -10.50 1.13 -10.85
CA ASP A 165 -11.74 1.35 -10.11
C ASP A 165 -11.56 0.74 -8.71
N ILE A 166 -12.48 0.97 -7.80
CA ILE A 166 -12.43 0.44 -6.45
C ILE A 166 -13.67 -0.38 -6.12
N GLU A 167 -13.47 -1.42 -5.31
CA GLU A 167 -14.53 -2.29 -4.80
C GLU A 167 -14.47 -2.32 -3.26
N PRO A 168 -15.58 -2.07 -2.53
CA PRO A 168 -15.58 -2.09 -1.08
C PRO A 168 -15.24 -3.48 -0.53
N ASN A 169 -14.40 -3.54 0.49
CA ASN A 169 -14.12 -4.75 1.24
C ASN A 169 -15.23 -4.98 2.27
N PRO A 170 -16.03 -6.08 2.15
CA PRO A 170 -17.20 -6.32 3.01
C PRO A 170 -16.85 -6.60 4.49
N ASN A 171 -15.57 -6.79 4.81
CA ASN A 171 -15.13 -7.03 6.19
C ASN A 171 -15.00 -5.73 7.02
N TYR A 172 -15.08 -4.57 6.37
CA TYR A 172 -15.16 -3.28 7.05
C TYR A 172 -16.62 -2.91 7.32
N THR A 173 -16.90 -2.38 8.50
CA THR A 173 -18.25 -1.99 8.91
C THR A 173 -18.64 -0.59 8.42
N ASP A 174 -17.67 0.22 8.03
CA ASP A 174 -17.89 1.56 7.46
C ASP A 174 -16.93 1.82 6.31
N HIS A 175 -17.44 2.49 5.26
CA HIS A 175 -16.70 2.86 4.06
C HIS A 175 -16.84 4.36 3.82
N PRO A 176 -15.84 5.16 4.21
CA PRO A 176 -15.87 6.59 3.90
C PRO A 176 -15.83 6.81 2.39
N THR A 177 -16.38 7.93 1.92
CA THR A 177 -16.25 8.29 0.50
C THR A 177 -14.78 8.45 0.13
N PRO A 178 -14.26 7.68 -0.84
CA PRO A 178 -12.86 7.77 -1.22
C PRO A 178 -12.50 9.12 -1.83
N GLU A 179 -11.34 9.64 -1.45
CA GLU A 179 -10.78 10.90 -1.95
C GLU A 179 -9.65 10.60 -2.94
N PHE A 180 -9.74 11.18 -4.14
CA PHE A 180 -8.70 11.02 -5.17
C PHE A 180 -7.74 12.19 -5.11
N MET A 181 -6.44 11.90 -5.01
CA MET A 181 -5.38 12.91 -4.87
C MET A 181 -4.18 12.58 -5.76
N THR A 182 -3.43 13.61 -6.09
CA THR A 182 -2.03 13.47 -6.52
C THR A 182 -1.12 13.32 -5.31
N ALA A 183 0.11 12.81 -5.50
CA ALA A 183 1.10 12.74 -4.44
C ALA A 183 1.38 14.11 -3.80
N SER A 184 1.38 15.19 -4.60
CA SER A 184 1.58 16.56 -4.11
C SER A 184 0.43 17.06 -3.23
N GLU A 185 -0.82 16.70 -3.55
CA GLU A 185 -1.99 17.06 -2.75
C GLU A 185 -1.98 16.31 -1.42
N PHE A 186 -1.72 15.00 -1.46
CA PHE A 186 -1.59 14.19 -0.25
C PHE A 186 -0.47 14.71 0.67
N ALA A 187 0.70 15.04 0.12
CA ALA A 187 1.81 15.58 0.91
C ALA A 187 1.47 16.92 1.60
N LYS A 188 0.61 17.74 1.00
CA LYS A 188 0.11 18.98 1.65
C LYS A 188 -0.86 18.66 2.78
N MET A 189 -1.78 17.72 2.56
CA MET A 189 -2.75 17.29 3.58
C MET A 189 -2.04 16.67 4.80
N ALA A 190 -1.10 15.76 4.59
CA ALA A 190 -0.34 15.11 5.65
C ALA A 190 0.44 16.10 6.52
N LYS A 191 0.99 17.18 5.93
CA LYS A 191 1.70 18.25 6.68
C LYS A 191 0.79 19.15 7.49
N LEU A 192 -0.50 19.25 7.16
CA LEU A 192 -1.48 20.06 7.91
C LEU A 192 -2.07 19.30 9.12
N SER A 193 -1.83 18.00 9.21
CA SER A 193 -2.34 17.12 10.26
C SER A 193 -1.34 16.93 11.42
N ILE A 194 -0.18 17.59 11.36
CA ILE A 194 0.85 17.68 12.40
C ILE A 194 0.75 19.04 13.11
#